data_a3978afbdc10ee4adb7518b3f311a021
#
_entry.id   a3978afbdc10ee4adb7518b3f311a021
#
_cell.length_a   1.000
_cell.length_b   1.000
_cell.length_c   1.000
_cell.angle_alpha   90.00
_cell.angle_beta   90.00
_cell.angle_gamma   90.00
#
_symmetry.space_group_name_H-M   'P 1'
#
loop_
_entity.id
_entity.type
_entity.pdbx_description
1 polymer ?
#
loop_
_entity_poly.entity_id
_entity_poly.type
_entity_poly.pdbx_seq_one_letter_code
_entity_poly.pdbx_strand_id
1 'polypeptide(L)'
;MSKVTENFQLYLKATESAAIAAAKLRGNGDGKAADKVATEAMRKVLQDSNVHTRVVIGEGERDDAPMLYIGEEMGNPKSDLKIDIAVDPLECTNHCAKDLPDALSVLAAAPRGALLLSLIHI
;
A
#
# COMPACT_ATOMS: atom_id res chain seq x y z
N MET A 1 -8.48 -18.22 14.06
CA MET A 1 -7.69 -17.16 13.41
C MET A 1 -8.36 -16.79 12.10
N SER A 2 -8.48 -15.52 11.76
CA SER A 2 -9.11 -15.12 10.50
C SER A 2 -8.18 -15.41 9.32
N LYS A 3 -8.77 -15.63 8.14
CA LYS A 3 -7.99 -15.84 6.91
C LYS A 3 -7.15 -14.60 6.55
N VAL A 4 -7.58 -13.42 6.96
CA VAL A 4 -6.79 -12.19 6.80
C VAL A 4 -5.47 -12.32 7.55
N THR A 5 -5.52 -12.77 8.81
CA THR A 5 -4.31 -12.98 9.63
C THR A 5 -3.40 -14.05 9.04
N GLU A 6 -3.97 -15.09 8.43
CA GLU A 6 -3.20 -16.17 7.79
C GLU A 6 -2.39 -15.68 6.59
N ASN A 7 -2.76 -14.53 6.01
CA ASN A 7 -2.05 -13.95 4.87
C ASN A 7 -1.04 -12.87 5.28
N PHE A 8 -0.61 -12.88 6.53
CA PHE A 8 0.35 -11.90 7.06
C PHE A 8 1.60 -11.76 6.20
N GLN A 9 2.12 -12.87 5.66
CA GLN A 9 3.31 -12.83 4.81
C GLN A 9 3.12 -12.00 3.54
N LEU A 10 1.92 -12.02 2.96
CA LEU A 10 1.60 -11.19 1.80
C LEU A 10 1.73 -9.70 2.14
N TYR A 11 1.16 -9.29 3.27
CA TYR A 11 1.16 -7.89 3.68
C TYR A 11 2.58 -7.42 4.04
N LEU A 12 3.33 -8.28 4.74
CA LEU A 12 4.72 -8.01 5.07
C LEU A 12 5.55 -7.85 3.79
N LYS A 13 5.38 -8.74 2.82
CA LYS A 13 6.08 -8.66 1.54
C LYS A 13 5.74 -7.36 0.80
N ALA A 14 4.49 -6.93 0.85
CA ALA A 14 4.05 -5.68 0.20
C ALA A 14 4.80 -4.47 0.79
N THR A 15 4.85 -4.35 2.12
CA THR A 15 5.56 -3.25 2.77
C THR A 15 7.08 -3.34 2.60
N GLU A 16 7.65 -4.54 2.68
CA GLU A 16 9.09 -4.74 2.44
C GLU A 16 9.48 -4.33 1.03
N SER A 17 8.70 -4.74 0.03
CA SER A 17 8.98 -4.42 -1.37
C SER A 17 8.92 -2.91 -1.61
N ALA A 18 7.95 -2.23 -1.02
CA ALA A 18 7.84 -0.77 -1.09
C ALA A 18 9.06 -0.10 -0.43
N ALA A 19 9.44 -0.54 0.75
CA ALA A 19 10.56 0.01 1.50
C ALA A 19 11.89 -0.19 0.75
N ILE A 20 12.11 -1.37 0.18
CA ILE A 20 13.32 -1.67 -0.60
C ILE A 20 13.39 -0.77 -1.84
N ALA A 21 12.28 -0.62 -2.56
CA ALA A 21 12.24 0.21 -3.75
C ALA A 21 12.55 1.67 -3.41
N ALA A 22 11.92 2.22 -2.36
CA ALA A 22 12.14 3.58 -1.92
C ALA A 22 13.58 3.81 -1.43
N ALA A 23 14.15 2.82 -0.73
CA ALA A 23 15.51 2.93 -0.17
C ALA A 23 16.57 3.13 -1.25
N LYS A 24 16.34 2.63 -2.46
CA LYS A 24 17.27 2.82 -3.59
C LYS A 24 17.35 4.27 -4.03
N LEU A 25 16.34 5.07 -3.71
CA LEU A 25 16.27 6.49 -4.06
C LEU A 25 16.49 7.42 -2.87
N ARG A 26 16.83 6.88 -1.70
CA ARG A 26 17.07 7.71 -0.52
C ARG A 26 18.19 8.70 -0.81
N GLY A 27 17.99 9.92 -0.34
CA GLY A 27 19.01 10.97 -0.48
C GLY A 27 19.09 11.60 -1.89
N ASN A 28 18.23 11.19 -2.84
CA ASN A 28 18.29 11.75 -4.19
C ASN A 28 17.58 13.12 -4.32
N GLY A 29 16.90 13.56 -3.27
CA GLY A 29 16.21 14.85 -3.26
C GLY A 29 14.86 14.87 -3.95
N ASP A 30 14.36 13.73 -4.42
CA ASP A 30 13.08 13.65 -5.15
C ASP A 30 12.10 12.71 -4.42
N GLY A 31 11.28 13.29 -3.54
CA GLY A 31 10.28 12.55 -2.78
C GLY A 31 9.20 11.94 -3.66
N LYS A 32 8.83 12.59 -4.76
CA LYS A 32 7.81 12.07 -5.67
C LYS A 32 8.28 10.81 -6.38
N ALA A 33 9.55 10.78 -6.81
CA ALA A 33 10.13 9.59 -7.43
C ALA A 33 10.19 8.43 -6.43
N ALA A 34 10.60 8.69 -5.20
CA ALA A 34 10.66 7.68 -4.15
C ALA A 34 9.26 7.12 -3.84
N ASP A 35 8.26 7.98 -3.72
CA ASP A 35 6.87 7.57 -3.51
C ASP A 35 6.35 6.71 -4.66
N LYS A 36 6.66 7.11 -5.89
CA LYS A 36 6.22 6.37 -7.08
C LYS A 36 6.75 4.94 -7.11
N VAL A 37 8.04 4.75 -6.87
CA VAL A 37 8.64 3.40 -6.91
C VAL A 37 8.13 2.54 -5.74
N ALA A 38 7.89 3.13 -4.57
CA ALA A 38 7.30 2.44 -3.44
C ALA A 38 5.88 1.98 -3.76
N THR A 39 5.08 2.86 -4.34
CA THR A 39 3.70 2.59 -4.74
C THR A 39 3.64 1.47 -5.78
N GLU A 40 4.47 1.54 -6.80
CA GLU A 40 4.54 0.51 -7.85
C GLU A 40 4.93 -0.86 -7.27
N ALA A 41 5.92 -0.89 -6.38
CA ALA A 41 6.39 -2.14 -5.77
C ALA A 41 5.33 -2.78 -4.89
N MET A 42 4.65 -1.99 -4.06
CA MET A 42 3.56 -2.49 -3.21
C MET A 42 2.41 -3.03 -4.05
N ARG A 43 1.98 -2.26 -5.04
CA ARG A 43 0.87 -2.64 -5.92
C ARG A 43 1.16 -3.95 -6.65
N LYS A 44 2.39 -4.13 -7.13
CA LYS A 44 2.77 -5.36 -7.84
C LYS A 44 2.60 -6.60 -6.97
N VAL A 45 3.03 -6.53 -5.72
CA VAL A 45 2.88 -7.66 -4.79
C VAL A 45 1.41 -8.00 -4.58
N LEU A 46 0.57 -6.98 -4.39
CA LEU A 46 -0.86 -7.18 -4.17
C LEU A 46 -1.56 -7.69 -5.43
N GLN A 47 -1.18 -7.17 -6.61
CA GLN A 47 -1.75 -7.60 -7.88
C GLN A 47 -1.42 -9.05 -8.22
N ASP A 48 -0.22 -9.50 -7.89
CA ASP A 48 0.23 -10.86 -8.19
C ASP A 48 -0.25 -11.90 -7.17
N SER A 49 -1.00 -11.47 -6.16
CA SER A 49 -1.52 -12.37 -5.12
C SER A 49 -2.81 -13.08 -5.54
N ASN A 50 -3.15 -14.16 -4.81
CA ASN A 50 -4.40 -14.87 -4.98
C ASN A 50 -5.56 -14.29 -4.15
N VAL A 51 -5.34 -13.18 -3.47
CA VAL A 51 -6.33 -12.52 -2.62
C VAL A 51 -6.99 -11.40 -3.42
N HIS A 52 -8.30 -11.20 -3.23
CA HIS A 52 -9.00 -10.07 -3.83
C HIS A 52 -8.93 -8.87 -2.86
N THR A 53 -8.13 -7.88 -3.20
CA THR A 53 -7.83 -6.74 -2.34
C THR A 53 -8.47 -5.47 -2.89
N ARG A 54 -9.05 -4.66 -2.00
CA ARG A 54 -9.59 -3.34 -2.35
C ARG A 54 -8.96 -2.27 -1.46
N VAL A 55 -8.52 -1.19 -2.08
CA VAL A 55 -7.96 -0.04 -1.34
C VAL A 55 -9.10 0.79 -0.78
N VAL A 56 -9.09 1.00 0.54
CA VAL A 56 -10.07 1.84 1.25
C VAL A 56 -9.44 3.19 1.59
N ILE A 57 -8.19 3.18 2.04
CA ILE A 57 -7.37 4.38 2.25
C ILE A 57 -6.08 4.14 1.49
N GLY A 58 -5.71 5.05 0.61
CA GLY A 58 -4.56 4.87 -0.27
C GLY A 58 -3.92 6.19 -0.68
N GLU A 59 -3.39 6.23 -1.90
CA GLU A 59 -2.62 7.36 -2.43
C GLU A 59 -3.48 8.56 -2.84
N GLY A 60 -4.79 8.43 -2.83
CA GLY A 60 -5.72 9.49 -3.16
C GLY A 60 -6.88 9.00 -4.01
N GLU A 61 -7.65 9.95 -4.53
CA GLU A 61 -8.77 9.65 -5.42
C GLU A 61 -8.25 9.15 -6.77
N ARG A 62 -9.10 8.39 -7.47
CA ARG A 62 -8.76 7.77 -8.75
C ARG A 62 -8.20 8.75 -9.78
N ASP A 63 -8.73 9.98 -9.82
CA ASP A 63 -8.31 10.99 -10.79
C ASP A 63 -6.93 11.57 -10.50
N ASP A 64 -6.46 11.48 -9.24
CA ASP A 64 -5.21 12.08 -8.78
C ASP A 64 -4.10 11.05 -8.58
N ALA A 65 -4.45 9.78 -8.43
CA ALA A 65 -3.49 8.71 -8.17
C ALA A 65 -3.70 7.57 -9.16
N PRO A 66 -2.71 7.26 -10.00
CA PRO A 66 -2.84 6.18 -11.00
C PRO A 66 -2.81 4.78 -10.40
N MET A 67 -2.23 4.63 -9.21
CA MET A 67 -2.08 3.34 -8.52
C MET A 67 -2.39 3.50 -7.04
N LEU A 68 -2.91 2.42 -6.43
CA LEU A 68 -3.34 2.39 -5.03
C LEU A 68 -4.30 3.53 -4.69
N TYR A 69 -5.13 3.90 -5.67
CA TYR A 69 -6.18 4.88 -5.45
C TYR A 69 -7.34 4.26 -4.67
N ILE A 70 -8.12 5.10 -4.02
CA ILE A 70 -9.29 4.67 -3.24
C ILE A 70 -10.27 3.94 -4.18
N GLY A 71 -10.58 2.70 -3.84
CA GLY A 71 -11.46 1.83 -4.62
C GLY A 71 -10.76 0.91 -5.60
N GLU A 72 -9.43 1.05 -5.79
CA GLU A 72 -8.71 0.14 -6.68
C GLU A 72 -8.78 -1.30 -6.17
N GLU A 73 -9.06 -2.22 -7.07
CA GLU A 73 -9.11 -3.64 -6.76
C GLU A 73 -7.95 -4.36 -7.44
N MET A 74 -7.32 -5.27 -6.70
CA MET A 74 -6.13 -5.98 -7.14
C MET A 74 -6.21 -7.45 -6.76
N GLY A 75 -5.37 -8.26 -7.38
CA GLY A 75 -5.29 -9.69 -7.12
C GLY A 75 -6.31 -10.48 -7.90
N ASN A 76 -6.75 -11.59 -7.34
CA ASN A 76 -7.68 -12.50 -8.01
C ASN A 76 -9.13 -12.13 -7.68
N PRO A 77 -9.91 -11.60 -8.65
CA PRO A 77 -11.29 -11.20 -8.38
C PRO A 77 -12.21 -12.38 -8.07
N LYS A 78 -11.78 -13.61 -8.35
CA LYS A 78 -12.54 -14.82 -8.07
C LYS A 78 -12.19 -15.43 -6.72
N SER A 79 -11.26 -14.84 -5.98
CA SER A 79 -10.86 -15.35 -4.67
C SER A 79 -12.02 -15.23 -3.68
N ASP A 80 -12.19 -16.26 -2.85
CA ASP A 80 -13.14 -16.24 -1.74
C ASP A 80 -12.66 -15.32 -0.61
N LEU A 81 -11.37 -15.05 -0.55
CA LEU A 81 -10.81 -14.15 0.43
C LEU A 81 -10.79 -12.72 -0.12
N LYS A 82 -11.68 -11.89 0.43
CA LYS A 82 -11.81 -10.48 0.06
C LYS A 82 -11.34 -9.62 1.22
N ILE A 83 -10.37 -8.76 0.93
CA ILE A 83 -9.68 -7.94 1.93
C ILE A 83 -9.75 -6.49 1.55
N ASP A 84 -10.01 -5.63 2.53
CA ASP A 84 -9.86 -4.19 2.41
C ASP A 84 -8.54 -3.78 3.05
N ILE A 85 -7.85 -2.82 2.43
CA ILE A 85 -6.58 -2.33 2.93
C ILE A 85 -6.56 -0.82 3.06
N ALA A 86 -5.78 -0.35 4.03
CA ALA A 86 -5.38 1.03 4.17
C ALA A 86 -3.87 1.05 4.02
N VAL A 87 -3.33 1.85 3.10
CA VAL A 87 -1.92 1.81 2.76
C VAL A 87 -1.31 3.21 2.70
N ASP A 88 -0.04 3.28 3.09
CA ASP A 88 0.85 4.36 2.72
C ASP A 88 2.19 3.73 2.34
N PRO A 89 2.48 3.61 1.04
CA PRO A 89 3.70 2.95 0.58
C PRO A 89 4.98 3.63 1.06
N LEU A 90 4.95 4.96 1.22
CA LEU A 90 6.09 5.71 1.73
C LEU A 90 5.60 6.89 2.58
N GLU A 91 5.53 6.69 3.89
CA GLU A 91 5.25 7.72 4.86
C GLU A 91 6.52 8.55 5.06
N CYS A 92 6.38 9.88 5.12
CA CYS A 92 7.50 10.83 5.23
C CYS A 92 8.42 10.79 4.00
N THR A 93 7.87 11.06 2.84
CA THR A 93 8.62 11.06 1.57
C THR A 93 9.82 12.01 1.60
N ASN A 94 9.71 13.15 2.28
CA ASN A 94 10.81 14.11 2.43
C ASN A 94 11.98 13.53 3.22
N HIS A 95 11.70 12.74 4.24
CA HIS A 95 12.76 12.09 5.02
C HIS A 95 13.54 11.10 4.16
N CYS A 96 12.85 10.32 3.33
CA CYS A 96 13.50 9.42 2.38
C CYS A 96 14.36 10.21 1.38
N ALA A 97 13.80 11.24 0.77
CA ALA A 97 14.48 12.05 -0.23
C ALA A 97 15.75 12.72 0.31
N LYS A 98 15.76 13.07 1.59
CA LYS A 98 16.88 13.75 2.26
C LYS A 98 17.80 12.80 3.04
N ASP A 99 17.56 11.50 2.93
CA ASP A 99 18.27 10.46 3.71
C ASP A 99 18.20 10.70 5.23
N LEU A 100 17.02 11.12 5.69
CA LEU A 100 16.73 11.29 7.11
C LEU A 100 16.05 10.03 7.66
N PRO A 101 16.14 9.78 8.99
CA PRO A 101 15.49 8.60 9.58
C PRO A 101 13.96 8.73 9.59
N ASP A 102 13.30 7.61 9.89
CA ASP A 102 11.87 7.51 10.22
C ASP A 102 10.90 7.55 9.02
N ALA A 103 11.39 7.45 7.79
CA ALA A 103 10.51 7.10 6.67
C ALA A 103 10.12 5.63 6.79
N LEU A 104 8.85 5.32 6.52
CA LEU A 104 8.36 3.94 6.65
C LEU A 104 7.29 3.62 5.62
N SER A 105 7.01 2.33 5.44
CA SER A 105 5.91 1.83 4.64
C SER A 105 4.92 1.12 5.56
N VAL A 106 3.62 1.37 5.37
CA VAL A 106 2.60 0.83 6.27
C VAL A 106 1.40 0.30 5.49
N LEU A 107 0.85 -0.81 5.99
CA LEU A 107 -0.36 -1.41 5.46
C LEU A 107 -1.18 -1.98 6.61
N ALA A 108 -2.48 -1.67 6.62
CA ALA A 108 -3.44 -2.31 7.51
C ALA A 108 -4.41 -3.10 6.65
N ALA A 109 -4.73 -4.31 7.05
CA ALA A 109 -5.63 -5.20 6.32
C ALA A 109 -6.76 -5.68 7.22
N ALA A 110 -7.96 -5.80 6.65
CA ALA A 110 -9.15 -6.26 7.37
C ALA A 110 -10.09 -6.96 6.39
N PRO A 111 -11.02 -7.79 6.88
CA PRO A 111 -12.06 -8.37 6.03
C PRO A 111 -12.84 -7.26 5.32
N ARG A 112 -13.38 -7.59 4.12
CA ARG A 112 -14.16 -6.65 3.33
C ARG A 112 -15.25 -5.99 4.17
N GLY A 113 -15.28 -4.65 4.15
CA GLY A 113 -16.26 -3.85 4.88
C GLY A 113 -15.92 -3.54 6.33
N ALA A 114 -14.81 -4.05 6.86
CA ALA A 114 -14.45 -3.84 8.27
C ALA A 114 -13.71 -2.52 8.52
N LEU A 115 -13.09 -1.92 7.50
CA LEU A 115 -12.44 -0.62 7.62
C LEU A 115 -13.45 0.50 7.42
N LEU A 116 -13.37 1.53 8.26
CA LEU A 116 -14.32 2.65 8.24
C LEU A 116 -13.92 3.68 7.18
N LEU A 117 -14.63 3.65 6.06
CA LEU A 117 -14.47 4.67 5.01
C LEU A 117 -14.74 6.08 5.55
N SER A 118 -15.60 6.18 6.56
CA SER A 118 -15.97 7.46 7.16
C SER A 118 -14.79 8.22 7.77
N LEU A 119 -13.70 7.56 8.08
CA LEU A 119 -12.50 8.22 8.57
C LEU A 119 -11.91 9.19 7.56
N ILE A 120 -12.20 8.98 6.28
CA ILE A 120 -11.73 9.86 5.21
C ILE A 120 -12.54 11.16 5.17
N HIS A 121 -13.75 11.13 5.71
CA HIS A 121 -14.70 12.24 5.67
C HIS A 121 -14.78 13.03 6.97
N ILE A 122 -13.99 12.67 7.94
CA ILE A 122 -13.86 13.41 9.20
C ILE A 122 -12.82 14.55 9.04
#